data_61354a24b1a376de9e23eff307b11f62
#
_entry.id   61354a24b1a376de9e23eff307b11f62
#
_cell.length_a   1.000
_cell.length_b   1.000
_cell.length_c   1.000
_cell.angle_alpha   90.00
_cell.angle_beta   90.00
_cell.angle_gamma   90.00
#
_symmetry.space_group_name_H-M   'P 1'
#
loop_
_entity.id
_entity.type
_entity.pdbx_description
1 polymer ?
#
loop_
_entity_poly.entity_id
_entity_poly.type
_entity_poly.pdbx_seq_one_letter_code
_entity_poly.pdbx_strand_id
1 'polypeptide(L)'
;MGELHLDIIVDRLLREFKVGCTVGNPQVAYRETIRKAVKSEGKFVRQSGGKGQYGHCWLEITPRKPGEGFLFENKVVGGAIPKEYIAPIEAGVKEAMENGVVAGYPMVDIAVTVYDGSYHEVDSSEMAFKIAGSMAIKDGTKKAQPCILEPMMKVEIEIPDEFTGTIIGDISRRRGRVEGQEPVGNTGNVIVRATVPLANMFGSVSYTHLRAHETLA
;
A
#
# COMPACT_ATOMS: atom_id res chain seq x y z
N MET A 1 13.10 -17.83 -10.81
CA MET A 1 14.04 -18.52 -9.91
C MET A 1 13.28 -19.60 -9.16
N GLY A 2 13.78 -20.82 -9.12
CA GLY A 2 13.15 -21.92 -8.38
C GLY A 2 13.67 -22.00 -6.95
N GLU A 3 12.98 -22.77 -6.13
CA GLU A 3 13.28 -23.00 -4.70
C GLU A 3 14.72 -23.56 -4.53
N LEU A 4 15.12 -24.50 -5.37
CA LEU A 4 16.48 -25.04 -5.39
C LEU A 4 17.56 -23.97 -5.56
N HIS A 5 17.31 -22.93 -6.36
CA HIS A 5 18.27 -21.85 -6.56
C HIS A 5 18.44 -20.98 -5.31
N LEU A 6 17.37 -20.75 -4.58
CA LEU A 6 17.41 -20.05 -3.29
C LEU A 6 18.16 -20.85 -2.25
N ASP A 7 17.93 -22.17 -2.18
CA ASP A 7 18.63 -23.08 -1.26
C ASP A 7 20.16 -23.09 -1.53
N ILE A 8 20.57 -23.11 -2.82
CA ILE A 8 21.97 -23.01 -3.19
C ILE A 8 22.59 -21.68 -2.73
N ILE A 9 21.87 -20.58 -2.90
CA ILE A 9 22.35 -19.26 -2.45
C ILE A 9 22.51 -19.22 -0.93
N VAL A 10 21.54 -19.75 -0.20
CA VAL A 10 21.59 -19.85 1.28
C VAL A 10 22.76 -20.70 1.73
N ASP A 11 22.94 -21.87 1.11
CA ASP A 11 24.06 -22.79 1.42
C ASP A 11 25.43 -22.10 1.18
N ARG A 12 25.56 -21.36 0.08
CA ARG A 12 26.76 -20.56 -0.21
C ARG A 12 27.00 -19.44 0.80
N LEU A 13 25.96 -18.74 1.22
CA LEU A 13 26.08 -17.70 2.26
C LEU A 13 26.59 -18.29 3.58
N LEU A 14 26.10 -19.46 3.97
CA LEU A 14 26.49 -20.12 5.21
C LEU A 14 27.89 -20.74 5.12
N ARG A 15 28.23 -21.47 4.03
CA ARG A 15 29.46 -22.23 3.92
C ARG A 15 30.65 -21.44 3.37
N GLU A 16 30.45 -20.71 2.27
CA GLU A 16 31.54 -19.97 1.61
C GLU A 16 31.80 -18.63 2.28
N PHE A 17 30.74 -17.86 2.56
CA PHE A 17 30.86 -16.51 3.12
C PHE A 17 30.80 -16.47 4.65
N LYS A 18 30.47 -17.58 5.31
CA LYS A 18 30.35 -17.70 6.77
C LYS A 18 29.44 -16.64 7.39
N VAL A 19 28.42 -16.21 6.68
CA VAL A 19 27.42 -15.25 7.13
C VAL A 19 26.28 -16.02 7.78
N GLY A 20 26.01 -15.74 9.05
CA GLY A 20 24.81 -16.25 9.71
C GLY A 20 23.56 -15.60 9.12
N CYS A 21 22.70 -16.39 8.51
CA CYS A 21 21.42 -15.95 7.98
C CYS A 21 20.27 -16.82 8.50
N THR A 22 19.10 -16.21 8.67
CA THR A 22 17.87 -16.90 8.99
C THR A 22 16.98 -16.89 7.76
N VAL A 23 16.53 -18.06 7.33
CA VAL A 23 15.59 -18.20 6.21
C VAL A 23 14.18 -18.21 6.76
N GLY A 24 13.34 -17.29 6.26
CA GLY A 24 11.95 -17.19 6.64
C GLY A 24 11.05 -17.05 5.41
N ASN A 25 9.74 -17.10 5.64
CA ASN A 25 8.79 -16.84 4.57
C ASN A 25 8.95 -15.39 4.05
N PRO A 26 8.86 -15.17 2.73
CA PRO A 26 8.89 -13.82 2.16
C PRO A 26 7.81 -12.94 2.77
N GLN A 27 8.17 -11.68 3.05
CA GLN A 27 7.20 -10.71 3.53
C GLN A 27 6.41 -10.15 2.35
N VAL A 28 5.08 -10.13 2.50
CA VAL A 28 4.17 -9.58 1.50
C VAL A 28 4.06 -8.07 1.70
N ALA A 29 4.24 -7.30 0.64
CA ALA A 29 4.15 -5.83 0.66
C ALA A 29 2.69 -5.37 0.62
N TYR A 30 1.99 -5.47 1.75
CA TYR A 30 0.65 -4.91 1.89
C TYR A 30 0.65 -3.39 1.77
N ARG A 31 -0.51 -2.83 1.39
CA ARG A 31 -0.76 -1.38 1.35
C ARG A 31 -2.07 -1.07 2.08
N GLU A 32 -2.24 0.20 2.45
CA GLU A 32 -3.49 0.71 2.99
C GLU A 32 -4.15 1.66 2.00
N THR A 33 -5.47 1.71 2.00
CA THR A 33 -6.25 2.72 1.28
C THR A 33 -7.58 2.97 1.99
N ILE A 34 -8.38 3.88 1.47
CA ILE A 34 -9.70 4.22 2.00
C ILE A 34 -10.79 3.99 0.97
N ARG A 35 -12.02 3.77 1.43
CA ARG A 35 -13.18 3.53 0.55
C ARG A 35 -14.17 4.69 0.49
N LYS A 36 -14.10 5.62 1.44
CA LYS A 36 -15.06 6.71 1.59
C LYS A 36 -14.35 8.05 1.71
N ALA A 37 -14.90 9.07 1.05
CA ALA A 37 -14.46 10.45 1.23
C ALA A 37 -14.89 10.97 2.61
N VAL A 38 -14.00 11.68 3.28
CA VAL A 38 -14.24 12.26 4.60
C VAL A 38 -13.58 13.62 4.73
N LYS A 39 -14.15 14.44 5.63
CA LYS A 39 -13.52 15.68 6.10
C LYS A 39 -13.00 15.46 7.51
N SER A 40 -11.80 15.94 7.78
CA SER A 40 -11.13 15.78 9.06
C SER A 40 -10.41 17.05 9.48
N GLU A 41 -10.50 17.35 10.76
CA GLU A 41 -9.81 18.47 11.40
C GLU A 41 -8.50 17.97 12.03
N GLY A 42 -7.42 18.72 11.82
CA GLY A 42 -6.18 18.55 12.55
C GLY A 42 -5.85 19.82 13.31
N LYS A 43 -5.88 19.74 14.63
CA LYS A 43 -5.57 20.88 15.50
C LYS A 43 -4.50 20.48 16.51
N PHE A 44 -3.36 21.13 16.39
CA PHE A 44 -2.25 20.97 17.33
C PHE A 44 -2.05 22.27 18.10
N VAL A 45 -2.26 22.20 19.41
CA VAL A 45 -2.05 23.32 20.32
C VAL A 45 -1.20 22.82 21.48
N ARG A 46 -0.07 23.45 21.70
CA ARG A 46 0.80 23.18 22.84
C ARG A 46 1.25 24.50 23.46
N GLN A 47 0.97 24.68 24.73
CA GLN A 47 1.43 25.82 25.51
C GLN A 47 2.24 25.28 26.68
N SER A 48 3.54 25.60 26.72
CA SER A 48 4.43 25.22 27.81
C SER A 48 5.34 26.40 28.14
N GLY A 49 4.88 27.26 29.06
CA GLY A 49 5.70 28.27 29.71
C GLY A 49 6.56 29.14 28.79
N GLY A 50 6.00 29.79 27.77
CA GLY A 50 6.74 30.62 26.83
C GLY A 50 6.01 30.72 25.50
N LYS A 51 6.74 30.74 24.36
CA LYS A 51 6.15 30.73 22.99
C LYS A 51 5.37 29.44 22.78
N GLY A 52 4.08 29.56 22.49
CA GLY A 52 3.20 28.42 22.21
C GLY A 52 3.50 27.76 20.83
N GLN A 53 2.85 26.66 20.56
CA GLN A 53 2.81 26.02 19.22
C GLN A 53 1.37 25.88 18.78
N TYR A 54 1.07 26.39 17.61
CA TYR A 54 -0.28 26.35 17.03
C TYR A 54 -0.25 25.95 15.57
N GLY A 55 -1.00 24.93 15.23
CA GLY A 55 -1.27 24.51 13.84
C GLY A 55 -2.69 23.97 13.73
N HIS A 56 -3.44 24.45 12.74
CA HIS A 56 -4.83 24.04 12.54
C HIS A 56 -5.15 23.99 11.06
N CYS A 57 -5.61 22.83 10.58
CA CYS A 57 -6.00 22.64 9.20
C CYS A 57 -7.22 21.71 9.09
N TRP A 58 -8.01 21.94 8.06
CA TRP A 58 -9.07 21.05 7.62
C TRP A 58 -8.67 20.36 6.33
N LEU A 59 -8.76 19.03 6.33
CA LEU A 59 -8.47 18.19 5.17
C LEU A 59 -9.73 17.50 4.67
N GLU A 60 -9.90 17.49 3.37
CA GLU A 60 -10.81 16.58 2.68
C GLU A 60 -9.99 15.44 2.09
N ILE A 61 -10.30 14.20 2.46
CA ILE A 61 -9.57 13.00 2.10
C ILE A 61 -10.50 12.16 1.23
N THR A 62 -10.08 11.87 0.00
CA THR A 62 -10.90 11.15 -0.99
C THR A 62 -10.13 9.96 -1.55
N PRO A 63 -10.80 8.80 -1.75
CA PRO A 63 -10.19 7.67 -2.44
C PRO A 63 -10.00 8.00 -3.92
N ARG A 64 -8.91 7.50 -4.50
CA ARG A 64 -8.62 7.56 -5.94
C ARG A 64 -8.74 6.17 -6.55
N LYS A 65 -8.70 6.10 -7.88
CA LYS A 65 -8.66 4.81 -8.58
C LYS A 65 -7.34 4.08 -8.32
N PRO A 66 -7.34 2.74 -8.31
CA PRO A 66 -6.13 1.96 -8.15
C PRO A 66 -5.02 2.38 -9.14
N GLY A 67 -3.82 2.62 -8.61
CA GLY A 67 -2.65 3.01 -9.39
C GLY A 67 -2.52 4.51 -9.69
N GLU A 68 -3.46 5.35 -9.27
CA GLU A 68 -3.36 6.82 -9.47
C GLU A 68 -2.44 7.50 -8.45
N GLY A 69 -2.05 6.79 -7.39
CA GLY A 69 -1.12 7.28 -6.39
C GLY A 69 -1.64 8.43 -5.51
N PHE A 70 -0.74 9.14 -4.89
CA PHE A 70 -1.04 10.26 -4.00
C PHE A 70 -1.20 11.57 -4.76
N LEU A 71 -2.22 12.36 -4.40
CA LEU A 71 -2.43 13.73 -4.88
C LEU A 71 -2.67 14.68 -3.69
N PHE A 72 -1.98 15.81 -3.68
CA PHE A 72 -2.22 16.87 -2.71
C PHE A 72 -2.69 18.15 -3.42
N GLU A 73 -3.79 18.72 -2.94
CA GLU A 73 -4.37 19.97 -3.49
C GLU A 73 -4.53 21.03 -2.39
N ASN A 74 -4.28 22.27 -2.76
CA ASN A 74 -4.54 23.42 -1.90
C ASN A 74 -5.76 24.20 -2.43
N LYS A 75 -6.82 24.24 -1.65
CA LYS A 75 -8.05 25.01 -1.90
C LYS A 75 -8.35 26.01 -0.78
N VAL A 76 -7.33 26.41 -0.03
CA VAL A 76 -7.49 27.44 1.02
C VAL A 76 -7.81 28.79 0.39
N VAL A 77 -8.88 29.43 0.85
CA VAL A 77 -9.36 30.73 0.38
C VAL A 77 -9.19 31.79 1.48
N GLY A 78 -9.00 33.03 1.08
CA GLY A 78 -8.97 34.19 2.00
C GLY A 78 -7.76 34.25 2.95
N GLY A 79 -6.70 33.47 2.70
CA GLY A 79 -5.50 33.52 3.54
C GLY A 79 -5.68 32.92 4.94
N ALA A 80 -6.66 32.03 5.13
CA ALA A 80 -6.91 31.35 6.40
C ALA A 80 -5.69 30.58 6.91
N ILE A 81 -4.84 30.09 5.99
CA ILE A 81 -3.53 29.55 6.27
C ILE A 81 -2.52 30.26 5.36
N PRO A 82 -1.44 30.85 5.89
CA PRO A 82 -0.34 31.39 5.09
C PRO A 82 0.27 30.33 4.17
N LYS A 83 0.68 30.73 2.96
CA LYS A 83 1.20 29.81 1.94
C LYS A 83 2.40 29.00 2.39
N GLU A 84 3.23 29.57 3.27
CA GLU A 84 4.42 28.93 3.84
C GLU A 84 4.10 27.66 4.65
N TYR A 85 2.89 27.55 5.22
CA TYR A 85 2.48 26.38 6.01
C TYR A 85 1.83 25.25 5.20
N ILE A 86 1.53 25.48 3.93
CA ILE A 86 0.93 24.45 3.06
C ILE A 86 1.89 23.28 2.81
N ALA A 87 3.16 23.57 2.52
CA ALA A 87 4.18 22.54 2.32
C ALA A 87 4.45 21.73 3.60
N PRO A 88 4.57 22.31 4.81
CA PRO A 88 4.58 21.57 6.07
C PRO A 88 3.38 20.63 6.28
N ILE A 89 2.15 21.07 5.96
CA ILE A 89 0.95 20.22 6.04
C ILE A 89 1.10 19.02 5.12
N GLU A 90 1.48 19.24 3.86
CA GLU A 90 1.72 18.16 2.89
C GLU A 90 2.78 17.17 3.38
N ALA A 91 3.90 17.67 3.93
CA ALA A 91 4.95 16.84 4.48
C ALA A 91 4.45 15.98 5.65
N GLY A 92 3.63 16.54 6.55
CA GLY A 92 3.03 15.80 7.66
C GLY A 92 2.04 14.72 7.21
N VAL A 93 1.27 15.00 6.16
CA VAL A 93 0.37 14.03 5.53
C VAL A 93 1.17 12.88 4.90
N LYS A 94 2.19 13.17 4.09
CA LYS A 94 3.03 12.16 3.44
C LYS A 94 3.70 11.24 4.44
N GLU A 95 4.33 11.79 5.47
CA GLU A 95 4.99 11.01 6.52
C GLU A 95 4.01 10.09 7.25
N ALA A 96 2.79 10.57 7.54
CA ALA A 96 1.77 9.74 8.16
C ALA A 96 1.27 8.62 7.23
N MET A 97 1.18 8.87 5.92
CA MET A 97 0.82 7.88 4.92
C MET A 97 1.89 6.81 4.72
N GLU A 98 3.17 7.18 4.75
CA GLU A 98 4.30 6.23 4.65
C GLU A 98 4.35 5.26 5.82
N ASN A 99 4.04 5.76 7.02
CA ASN A 99 4.01 4.95 8.24
C ASN A 99 2.73 4.11 8.39
N GLY A 100 1.72 4.35 7.56
CA GLY A 100 0.40 3.74 7.68
C GLY A 100 -0.39 4.20 8.89
N VAL A 101 -1.68 3.95 8.89
CA VAL A 101 -2.59 4.42 9.96
C VAL A 101 -3.29 3.28 10.68
N VAL A 102 -3.52 2.16 9.99
CA VAL A 102 -4.31 1.02 10.51
C VAL A 102 -3.42 -0.13 10.94
N ALA A 103 -2.56 -0.60 10.06
CA ALA A 103 -1.71 -1.76 10.27
C ALA A 103 -0.21 -1.46 10.05
N GLY A 104 0.14 -0.20 9.78
CA GLY A 104 1.52 0.21 9.57
C GLY A 104 2.02 -0.02 8.14
N TYR A 105 1.11 -0.23 7.18
CA TYR A 105 1.47 -0.33 5.76
C TYR A 105 1.32 1.01 5.04
N PRO A 106 2.21 1.35 4.12
CA PRO A 106 2.10 2.60 3.37
C PRO A 106 0.75 2.74 2.67
N MET A 107 0.17 3.95 2.77
CA MET A 107 -1.12 4.27 2.15
C MET A 107 -0.94 4.67 0.69
N VAL A 108 -1.86 4.26 -0.17
CA VAL A 108 -1.85 4.54 -1.62
C VAL A 108 -3.23 4.97 -2.12
N ASP A 109 -3.24 5.59 -3.31
CA ASP A 109 -4.45 5.96 -4.05
C ASP A 109 -5.41 6.86 -3.25
N ILE A 110 -4.85 7.95 -2.70
CA ILE A 110 -5.57 8.93 -1.89
C ILE A 110 -5.30 10.34 -2.40
N ALA A 111 -6.34 11.13 -2.54
CA ALA A 111 -6.24 12.57 -2.70
C ALA A 111 -6.55 13.28 -1.39
N VAL A 112 -5.72 14.25 -1.05
CA VAL A 112 -5.87 15.08 0.13
C VAL A 112 -5.94 16.54 -0.30
N THR A 113 -7.04 17.20 0.05
CA THR A 113 -7.25 18.62 -0.23
C THR A 113 -7.29 19.37 1.10
N VAL A 114 -6.36 20.34 1.27
CA VAL A 114 -6.48 21.32 2.35
C VAL A 114 -7.40 22.44 1.87
N TYR A 115 -8.45 22.73 2.63
CA TYR A 115 -9.47 23.70 2.21
C TYR A 115 -9.74 24.82 3.22
N ASP A 116 -9.39 24.60 4.50
CA ASP A 116 -9.60 25.59 5.57
C ASP A 116 -8.61 25.36 6.71
N GLY A 117 -8.55 26.33 7.62
CA GLY A 117 -7.73 26.25 8.83
C GLY A 117 -7.66 27.61 9.51
N SER A 118 -6.75 27.71 10.47
CA SER A 118 -6.44 28.98 11.13
C SER A 118 -4.99 29.04 11.61
N TYR A 119 -4.47 30.21 11.79
CA TYR A 119 -3.13 30.43 12.27
C TYR A 119 -3.08 31.51 13.37
N HIS A 120 -2.02 31.53 14.12
CA HIS A 120 -1.68 32.55 15.11
C HIS A 120 -0.35 33.18 14.73
N GLU A 121 -0.29 34.51 14.65
CA GLU A 121 0.92 35.24 14.24
C GLU A 121 2.15 34.91 15.09
N VAL A 122 1.96 34.63 16.39
CA VAL A 122 3.06 34.40 17.33
C VAL A 122 3.40 32.93 17.53
N ASP A 123 2.37 32.06 17.58
CA ASP A 123 2.49 30.67 18.01
C ASP A 123 2.49 29.67 16.84
N SER A 124 2.16 30.10 15.62
CA SER A 124 2.21 29.23 14.46
C SER A 124 3.64 28.94 14.03
N SER A 125 3.88 27.70 13.64
CA SER A 125 5.17 27.22 13.14
C SER A 125 4.99 26.09 12.13
N GLU A 126 5.97 25.92 11.25
CA GLU A 126 6.00 24.82 10.27
C GLU A 126 5.82 23.45 10.94
N MET A 127 6.50 23.24 12.08
CA MET A 127 6.40 22.00 12.83
C MET A 127 4.98 21.76 13.37
N ALA A 128 4.30 22.80 13.87
CA ALA A 128 2.94 22.69 14.37
C ALA A 128 1.95 22.34 13.25
N PHE A 129 2.10 22.93 12.06
CA PHE A 129 1.28 22.60 10.91
C PHE A 129 1.60 21.21 10.33
N LYS A 130 2.86 20.77 10.35
CA LYS A 130 3.24 19.39 10.00
C LYS A 130 2.54 18.39 10.91
N ILE A 131 2.54 18.63 12.22
CA ILE A 131 1.85 17.77 13.20
C ILE A 131 0.33 17.82 12.97
N ALA A 132 -0.25 19.01 12.76
CA ALA A 132 -1.69 19.14 12.50
C ALA A 132 -2.10 18.36 11.25
N GLY A 133 -1.35 18.43 10.15
CA GLY A 133 -1.58 17.63 8.94
C GLY A 133 -1.52 16.12 9.22
N SER A 134 -0.52 15.67 9.97
CA SER A 134 -0.39 14.28 10.40
C SER A 134 -1.57 13.80 11.27
N MET A 135 -2.06 14.66 12.18
CA MET A 135 -3.24 14.35 13.01
C MET A 135 -4.50 14.25 12.17
N ALA A 136 -4.73 15.21 11.26
CA ALA A 136 -5.89 15.25 10.40
C ALA A 136 -5.99 14.01 9.51
N ILE A 137 -4.90 13.62 8.83
CA ILE A 137 -4.91 12.42 7.97
C ILE A 137 -5.15 11.14 8.77
N LYS A 138 -4.53 11.00 9.95
CA LYS A 138 -4.71 9.83 10.82
C LYS A 138 -6.15 9.69 11.32
N ASP A 139 -6.77 10.78 11.77
CA ASP A 139 -8.15 10.76 12.24
C ASP A 139 -9.14 10.55 11.09
N GLY A 140 -8.93 11.25 9.97
CA GLY A 140 -9.74 11.11 8.78
C GLY A 140 -9.70 9.70 8.19
N THR A 141 -8.52 9.09 8.10
CA THR A 141 -8.37 7.72 7.60
C THR A 141 -9.19 6.72 8.42
N LYS A 142 -9.19 6.82 9.75
CA LYS A 142 -9.98 5.93 10.61
C LYS A 142 -11.48 6.02 10.33
N LYS A 143 -11.98 7.21 9.94
CA LYS A 143 -13.39 7.46 9.61
C LYS A 143 -13.74 7.13 8.16
N ALA A 144 -12.74 6.99 7.29
CA ALA A 144 -12.87 6.82 5.84
C ALA A 144 -13.07 5.37 5.38
N GLN A 145 -13.41 4.44 6.27
CA GLN A 145 -13.50 3.01 6.00
C GLN A 145 -12.19 2.47 5.39
N PRO A 146 -11.10 2.48 6.15
CA PRO A 146 -9.82 2.01 5.66
C PRO A 146 -9.84 0.51 5.34
N CYS A 147 -9.05 0.10 4.35
CA CYS A 147 -8.86 -1.30 4.00
C CYS A 147 -7.40 -1.58 3.66
N ILE A 148 -7.02 -2.84 3.82
CA ILE A 148 -5.70 -3.34 3.45
C ILE A 148 -5.79 -3.94 2.06
N LEU A 149 -4.86 -3.55 1.19
CA LEU A 149 -4.67 -4.12 -0.14
C LEU A 149 -3.59 -5.20 -0.08
N GLU A 150 -3.88 -6.33 -0.71
CA GLU A 150 -2.91 -7.41 -0.90
C GLU A 150 -2.41 -7.43 -2.35
N PRO A 151 -1.11 -7.70 -2.60
CA PRO A 151 -0.62 -7.83 -3.96
C PRO A 151 -1.18 -9.11 -4.60
N MET A 152 -1.72 -8.95 -5.80
CA MET A 152 -2.24 -10.06 -6.61
C MET A 152 -1.25 -10.39 -7.71
N MET A 153 -1.02 -11.67 -7.96
CA MET A 153 -0.17 -12.17 -9.04
C MET A 153 -1.02 -12.68 -10.19
N LYS A 154 -0.68 -12.29 -11.41
CA LYS A 154 -1.15 -12.95 -12.63
C LYS A 154 -0.31 -14.19 -12.87
N VAL A 155 -0.96 -15.32 -12.99
CA VAL A 155 -0.33 -16.63 -13.13
C VAL A 155 -0.79 -17.27 -14.45
N GLU A 156 0.17 -17.76 -15.22
CA GLU A 156 -0.09 -18.58 -16.40
C GLU A 156 0.48 -19.98 -16.14
N ILE A 157 -0.35 -21.00 -16.25
CA ILE A 157 0.01 -22.39 -15.97
C ILE A 157 -0.29 -23.22 -17.21
N GLU A 158 0.75 -23.77 -17.84
CA GLU A 158 0.62 -24.70 -18.94
C GLU A 158 0.62 -26.12 -18.41
N ILE A 159 -0.43 -26.89 -18.72
CA ILE A 159 -0.66 -28.25 -18.24
C ILE A 159 -1.35 -29.09 -19.31
N PRO A 160 -1.21 -30.44 -19.26
CA PRO A 160 -2.09 -31.34 -20.01
C PRO A 160 -3.56 -31.12 -19.61
N ASP A 161 -4.46 -31.19 -20.60
CA ASP A 161 -5.90 -30.90 -20.41
C ASP A 161 -6.54 -31.76 -19.31
N GLU A 162 -6.11 -32.99 -19.12
CA GLU A 162 -6.59 -33.90 -18.06
C GLU A 162 -6.43 -33.36 -16.63
N PHE A 163 -5.47 -32.43 -16.40
CA PHE A 163 -5.23 -31.83 -15.09
C PHE A 163 -5.91 -30.47 -14.87
N THR A 164 -6.62 -29.95 -15.88
CA THR A 164 -7.25 -28.63 -15.83
C THR A 164 -8.19 -28.49 -14.62
N GLY A 165 -9.04 -29.48 -14.35
CA GLY A 165 -9.95 -29.45 -13.21
C GLY A 165 -9.23 -29.40 -11.86
N THR A 166 -8.14 -30.15 -11.73
CA THR A 166 -7.32 -30.20 -10.51
C THR A 166 -6.66 -28.83 -10.22
N ILE A 167 -6.11 -28.20 -11.26
CA ILE A 167 -5.46 -26.89 -11.14
C ILE A 167 -6.48 -25.79 -10.82
N ILE A 168 -7.65 -25.80 -11.46
CA ILE A 168 -8.72 -24.84 -11.14
C ILE A 168 -9.15 -24.97 -9.67
N GLY A 169 -9.24 -26.20 -9.17
CA GLY A 169 -9.53 -26.47 -7.77
C GLY A 169 -8.43 -25.95 -6.83
N ASP A 170 -7.14 -26.10 -7.16
CA ASP A 170 -6.02 -25.59 -6.35
C ASP A 170 -5.97 -24.06 -6.38
N ILE A 171 -6.18 -23.42 -7.54
CA ILE A 171 -6.30 -21.95 -7.67
C ILE A 171 -7.42 -21.42 -6.77
N SER A 172 -8.59 -22.06 -6.80
CA SER A 172 -9.73 -21.67 -5.96
C SER A 172 -9.43 -21.81 -4.46
N ARG A 173 -8.77 -22.89 -4.06
CA ARG A 173 -8.32 -23.12 -2.68
C ARG A 173 -7.33 -22.05 -2.21
N ARG A 174 -6.53 -21.51 -3.11
CA ARG A 174 -5.59 -20.39 -2.87
C ARG A 174 -6.22 -19.02 -2.95
N ARG A 175 -7.54 -18.89 -2.94
CA ARG A 175 -8.30 -17.63 -3.11
C ARG A 175 -8.04 -16.96 -4.46
N GLY A 176 -7.56 -17.71 -5.45
CA GLY A 176 -7.34 -17.23 -6.80
C GLY A 176 -8.63 -17.24 -7.61
N ARG A 177 -8.61 -16.43 -8.66
CA ARG A 177 -9.69 -16.34 -9.66
C ARG A 177 -9.15 -16.74 -11.01
N VAL A 178 -9.76 -17.73 -11.64
CA VAL A 178 -9.47 -18.10 -13.03
C VAL A 178 -10.06 -17.05 -13.97
N GLU A 179 -9.24 -16.53 -14.87
CA GLU A 179 -9.63 -15.50 -15.85
C GLU A 179 -9.94 -16.12 -17.23
N GLY A 180 -9.27 -17.23 -17.56
CA GLY A 180 -9.48 -17.92 -18.82
C GLY A 180 -8.64 -19.18 -18.93
N GLN A 181 -8.99 -19.98 -19.96
CA GLN A 181 -8.23 -21.16 -20.37
C GLN A 181 -8.16 -21.19 -21.89
N GLU A 182 -7.01 -21.54 -22.44
CA GLU A 182 -6.75 -21.57 -23.87
C GLU A 182 -5.96 -22.84 -24.25
N PRO A 183 -6.37 -23.58 -25.26
CA PRO A 183 -5.62 -24.73 -25.75
C PRO A 183 -4.31 -24.27 -26.43
N VAL A 184 -3.22 -25.02 -26.22
CA VAL A 184 -1.93 -24.76 -26.84
C VAL A 184 -1.79 -25.55 -28.13
N GLY A 185 -2.22 -24.97 -29.25
CA GLY A 185 -2.13 -25.63 -30.56
C GLY A 185 -2.73 -27.04 -30.56
N ASN A 186 -1.99 -28.04 -31.12
CA ASN A 186 -2.38 -29.44 -31.18
C ASN A 186 -1.59 -30.31 -30.17
N THR A 187 -1.04 -29.72 -29.10
CA THR A 187 -0.18 -30.44 -28.13
C THR A 187 -0.94 -31.20 -27.07
N GLY A 188 -2.25 -30.99 -26.93
CA GLY A 188 -3.08 -31.53 -25.85
C GLY A 188 -2.85 -30.77 -24.49
N ASN A 189 -2.11 -29.66 -24.53
CA ASN A 189 -1.91 -28.80 -23.36
C ASN A 189 -2.91 -27.64 -23.36
N VAL A 190 -3.19 -27.14 -22.18
CA VAL A 190 -4.04 -25.97 -21.92
C VAL A 190 -3.25 -24.96 -21.06
N ILE A 191 -3.33 -23.69 -21.41
CA ILE A 191 -2.86 -22.59 -20.57
C ILE A 191 -4.04 -22.10 -19.72
N VAL A 192 -3.91 -22.18 -18.43
CA VAL A 192 -4.85 -21.60 -17.46
C VAL A 192 -4.30 -20.28 -16.98
N ARG A 193 -5.04 -19.19 -17.20
CA ARG A 193 -4.72 -17.86 -16.68
C ARG A 193 -5.54 -17.58 -15.43
N ALA A 194 -4.87 -17.12 -14.40
CA ALA A 194 -5.52 -16.82 -13.12
C ALA A 194 -4.84 -15.65 -12.40
N THR A 195 -5.59 -15.06 -11.50
CA THR A 195 -5.08 -14.05 -10.54
C THR A 195 -5.18 -14.63 -9.15
N VAL A 196 -4.05 -14.66 -8.41
CA VAL A 196 -3.94 -15.28 -7.09
C VAL A 196 -3.22 -14.34 -6.12
N PRO A 197 -3.65 -14.22 -4.84
CA PRO A 197 -2.91 -13.46 -3.84
C PRO A 197 -1.48 -13.98 -3.67
N LEU A 198 -0.50 -13.07 -3.69
CA LEU A 198 0.92 -13.42 -3.55
C LEU A 198 1.18 -14.24 -2.28
N ALA A 199 0.53 -13.89 -1.17
CA ALA A 199 0.66 -14.62 0.10
C ALA A 199 0.34 -16.12 -0.01
N ASN A 200 -0.54 -16.50 -0.95
CA ASN A 200 -1.00 -17.87 -1.12
C ASN A 200 -0.18 -18.63 -2.20
N MET A 201 0.80 -17.96 -2.82
CA MET A 201 1.66 -18.57 -3.84
C MET A 201 2.96 -19.16 -3.28
N PHE A 202 3.31 -18.84 -2.02
CA PHE A 202 4.50 -19.42 -1.40
C PHE A 202 4.37 -20.96 -1.28
N GLY A 203 5.44 -21.67 -1.65
CA GLY A 203 5.46 -23.13 -1.66
C GLY A 203 4.76 -23.81 -2.85
N SER A 204 4.27 -23.03 -3.84
CA SER A 204 3.62 -23.62 -5.04
C SER A 204 4.57 -23.85 -6.22
N VAL A 205 5.85 -23.52 -6.10
CA VAL A 205 6.78 -23.32 -7.22
C VAL A 205 7.43 -24.61 -7.72
N SER A 206 6.99 -25.78 -7.29
CA SER A 206 7.76 -27.00 -7.54
C SER A 206 7.70 -27.54 -8.98
N TYR A 207 6.71 -27.20 -9.83
CA TYR A 207 6.47 -27.96 -11.06
C TYR A 207 6.07 -27.19 -12.34
N THR A 208 6.06 -25.83 -12.38
CA THR A 208 5.58 -25.12 -13.57
C THR A 208 6.41 -23.87 -13.91
N HIS A 209 6.54 -23.58 -15.23
CA HIS A 209 7.07 -22.31 -15.73
C HIS A 209 6.05 -21.19 -15.42
N LEU A 210 6.22 -20.52 -14.28
CA LEU A 210 5.39 -19.39 -13.86
C LEU A 210 5.97 -18.09 -14.42
N ARG A 211 5.21 -17.42 -15.30
CA ARG A 211 5.41 -15.99 -15.59
C ARG A 211 4.50 -15.20 -14.68
N ALA A 212 5.08 -14.53 -13.70
CA ALA A 212 4.36 -13.69 -12.76
C ALA A 212 4.54 -12.21 -13.10
N HIS A 213 3.43 -11.48 -13.22
CA HIS A 213 3.41 -10.02 -13.23
C HIS A 213 2.66 -9.55 -11.99
N GLU A 214 3.33 -8.73 -11.18
CA GLU A 214 2.74 -8.14 -9.98
C GLU A 214 1.79 -7.00 -10.37
N THR A 215 0.54 -7.08 -9.95
CA THR A 215 -0.42 -5.97 -10.01
C THR A 215 -1.02 -5.77 -8.63
N LEU A 216 -1.01 -4.53 -8.14
CA LEU A 216 -1.72 -4.13 -6.93
C LEU A 216 -3.23 -4.06 -7.24
N ALA A 217 -4.04 -4.76 -6.47
CA ALA A 217 -5.50 -4.74 -6.54
C ALA A 217 -6.11 -4.28 -5.22
#